data_f93f5263ef1f0d3fe67715afd4fabfc8
#
_entry.id   f93f5263ef1f0d3fe67715afd4fabfc8
#
_cell.length_a   1.000
_cell.length_b   1.000
_cell.length_c   1.000
_cell.angle_alpha   90.00
_cell.angle_beta   90.00
_cell.angle_gamma   90.00
#
_symmetry.space_group_name_H-M   'P 1'
#
loop_
_entity.id
_entity.type
_entity.pdbx_description
1 polymer ?
#
loop_
_entity_poly.entity_id
_entity_poly.type
_entity_poly.pdbx_seq_one_letter_code
_entity_poly.pdbx_strand_id
1 'polypeptide(L)'
;MAKMGKKTQVNKKIDDYGVSTAPSGSRLMAYAIDWALGGVLTGFPTVLMYGAITKQSDMFSNLYVFEALGYNKIYGFLAGALCLIVAIAYFIVIPLKKFPGQTLGKKIAKVQIRTWDNNLPGTKDLLIRYGVNFVLETPMYIISTYLMQMLTLMIRFQVESVWTFVGIACTLISAAMVIYTKKHCAIHDCIAKTKVVEVKANETTN
;
A
#
# COMPACT_ATOMS: atom_id res chain seq x y z
N MET A 1 -15.01 -49.29 -6.40
CA MET A 1 -13.67 -48.70 -6.38
C MET A 1 -13.84 -47.17 -6.23
N ALA A 2 -13.69 -46.64 -5.00
CA ALA A 2 -13.82 -45.23 -4.71
C ALA A 2 -12.45 -44.54 -4.90
N LYS A 3 -12.37 -43.59 -5.82
CA LYS A 3 -11.21 -42.69 -5.97
C LYS A 3 -11.15 -41.75 -4.78
N MET A 4 -10.28 -42.05 -3.82
CA MET A 4 -9.88 -41.12 -2.77
C MET A 4 -9.13 -39.94 -3.42
N GLY A 5 -9.77 -38.76 -3.47
CA GLY A 5 -9.13 -37.51 -3.87
C GLY A 5 -8.02 -37.19 -2.89
N LYS A 6 -6.78 -37.12 -3.37
CA LYS A 6 -5.63 -36.56 -2.64
C LYS A 6 -5.92 -35.09 -2.28
N LYS A 7 -6.29 -34.82 -1.03
CA LYS A 7 -6.24 -33.45 -0.46
C LYS A 7 -4.78 -33.05 -0.48
N THR A 8 -4.44 -32.09 -1.35
CA THR A 8 -3.15 -31.41 -1.34
C THR A 8 -3.04 -30.69 -0.01
N GLN A 9 -2.24 -31.23 0.91
CA GLN A 9 -1.89 -30.54 2.14
C GLN A 9 -1.00 -29.35 1.74
N VAL A 10 -1.57 -28.17 1.76
CA VAL A 10 -0.80 -26.93 1.68
C VAL A 10 0.04 -26.90 2.94
N ASN A 11 1.36 -27.10 2.82
CA ASN A 11 2.30 -26.96 3.92
C ASN A 11 2.19 -25.55 4.51
N LYS A 12 1.46 -25.41 5.60
CA LYS A 12 1.24 -24.18 6.31
C LYS A 12 2.52 -23.83 7.05
N LYS A 13 3.30 -22.87 6.55
CA LYS A 13 4.53 -22.43 7.20
C LYS A 13 4.16 -21.69 8.49
N ILE A 14 4.48 -22.28 9.62
CA ILE A 14 4.27 -21.73 10.96
C ILE A 14 5.56 -21.00 11.36
N ASP A 15 5.44 -19.76 11.85
CA ASP A 15 6.58 -19.01 12.40
C ASP A 15 6.95 -19.46 13.82
N ASP A 16 8.02 -18.87 14.37
CA ASP A 16 8.52 -19.20 15.71
C ASP A 16 7.48 -18.95 16.83
N TYR A 17 6.40 -18.22 16.54
CA TYR A 17 5.30 -17.93 17.46
C TYR A 17 4.04 -18.77 17.20
N GLY A 18 4.13 -19.81 16.38
CA GLY A 18 3.00 -20.67 16.06
C GLY A 18 1.93 -20.05 15.15
N VAL A 19 2.23 -18.91 14.53
CA VAL A 19 1.31 -18.19 13.64
C VAL A 19 1.64 -18.50 12.18
N SER A 20 0.63 -18.85 11.40
CA SER A 20 0.80 -19.10 9.96
C SER A 20 1.04 -17.81 9.21
N THR A 21 2.17 -17.71 8.51
CA THR A 21 2.40 -16.62 7.55
C THR A 21 1.37 -16.69 6.43
N ALA A 22 0.88 -15.53 5.99
CA ALA A 22 -0.11 -15.47 4.92
C ALA A 22 0.47 -16.02 3.60
N PRO A 23 -0.30 -16.85 2.87
CA PRO A 23 0.09 -17.31 1.54
C PRO A 23 0.37 -16.15 0.60
N SER A 24 1.35 -16.29 -0.30
CA SER A 24 1.73 -15.25 -1.25
C SER A 24 0.54 -14.81 -2.13
N GLY A 25 -0.34 -15.74 -2.52
CA GLY A 25 -1.56 -15.45 -3.28
C GLY A 25 -2.54 -14.53 -2.53
N SER A 26 -2.77 -14.78 -1.22
CA SER A 26 -3.64 -13.92 -0.40
C SER A 26 -3.02 -12.54 -0.20
N ARG A 27 -1.69 -12.44 -0.09
CA ARG A 27 -0.97 -11.16 0.00
C ARG A 27 -1.07 -10.38 -1.30
N LEU A 28 -0.91 -11.07 -2.46
CA LEU A 28 -1.06 -10.46 -3.78
C LEU A 28 -2.49 -9.98 -4.02
N MET A 29 -3.49 -10.77 -3.65
CA MET A 29 -4.90 -10.37 -3.73
C MET A 29 -5.20 -9.16 -2.85
N ALA A 30 -4.72 -9.15 -1.60
CA ALA A 30 -4.86 -8.00 -0.72
C ALA A 30 -4.25 -6.75 -1.34
N TYR A 31 -3.05 -6.88 -1.90
CA TYR A 31 -2.36 -5.80 -2.59
C TYR A 31 -3.15 -5.29 -3.79
N ALA A 32 -3.62 -6.17 -4.68
CA ALA A 32 -4.39 -5.78 -5.87
C ALA A 32 -5.67 -5.01 -5.51
N ILE A 33 -6.39 -5.44 -4.45
CA ILE A 33 -7.57 -4.75 -3.96
C ILE A 33 -7.19 -3.39 -3.35
N ASP A 34 -6.14 -3.32 -2.53
CA ASP A 34 -5.65 -2.08 -1.93
C ASP A 34 -5.14 -1.11 -3.01
N TRP A 35 -4.52 -1.62 -4.10
CA TRP A 35 -4.09 -0.82 -5.23
C TRP A 35 -5.28 -0.20 -5.96
N ALA A 36 -6.31 -1.00 -6.26
CA ALA A 36 -7.51 -0.52 -6.97
C ALA A 36 -8.30 0.48 -6.11
N LEU A 37 -8.72 0.07 -4.90
CA LEU A 37 -9.54 0.90 -4.02
C LEU A 37 -8.75 2.09 -3.45
N GLY A 38 -7.55 1.83 -2.95
CA GLY A 38 -6.68 2.86 -2.41
C GLY A 38 -6.26 3.87 -3.47
N GLY A 39 -5.96 3.39 -4.70
CA GLY A 39 -5.62 4.25 -5.84
C GLY A 39 -6.75 5.21 -6.20
N VAL A 40 -7.97 4.70 -6.38
CA VAL A 40 -9.14 5.54 -6.68
C VAL A 40 -9.39 6.55 -5.56
N LEU A 41 -9.45 6.09 -4.31
CA LEU A 41 -9.73 6.96 -3.17
C LEU A 41 -8.67 8.04 -2.99
N THR A 42 -7.40 7.69 -3.12
CA THR A 42 -6.29 8.64 -2.93
C THR A 42 -6.12 9.60 -4.11
N GLY A 43 -6.52 9.22 -5.33
CA GLY A 43 -6.49 10.09 -6.50
C GLY A 43 -7.68 11.04 -6.63
N PHE A 44 -8.79 10.70 -5.99
CA PHE A 44 -10.04 11.44 -6.12
C PHE A 44 -9.95 12.93 -5.75
N PRO A 45 -9.22 13.37 -4.70
CA PRO A 45 -9.07 14.79 -4.39
C PRO A 45 -8.48 15.61 -5.53
N THR A 46 -7.50 15.07 -6.27
CA THR A 46 -6.92 15.79 -7.43
C THR A 46 -7.95 16.00 -8.52
N VAL A 47 -8.73 14.98 -8.84
CA VAL A 47 -9.80 15.06 -9.86
C VAL A 47 -10.85 16.10 -9.46
N LEU A 48 -11.28 16.09 -8.19
CA LEU A 48 -12.24 17.09 -7.69
C LEU A 48 -11.68 18.52 -7.75
N MET A 49 -10.43 18.73 -7.32
CA MET A 49 -9.79 20.03 -7.38
C MET A 49 -9.62 20.50 -8.82
N TYR A 50 -9.25 19.59 -9.73
CA TYR A 50 -9.14 19.91 -11.15
C TYR A 50 -10.45 20.46 -11.68
N GLY A 51 -11.54 19.74 -11.54
CA GLY A 51 -12.87 20.17 -11.99
C GLY A 51 -13.36 21.48 -11.32
N ALA A 52 -13.09 21.63 -10.02
CA ALA A 52 -13.48 22.84 -9.28
C ALA A 52 -12.74 24.10 -9.75
N ILE A 53 -11.45 23.99 -10.07
CA ILE A 53 -10.60 25.13 -10.44
C ILE A 53 -10.72 25.44 -11.93
N THR A 54 -10.65 24.43 -12.80
CA THR A 54 -10.61 24.62 -14.25
C THR A 54 -12.01 24.73 -14.87
N LYS A 55 -13.03 24.29 -14.16
CA LYS A 55 -14.42 24.16 -14.67
C LYS A 55 -14.55 23.22 -15.86
N GLN A 56 -13.58 22.35 -16.05
CA GLN A 56 -13.58 21.33 -17.11
C GLN A 56 -14.11 20.01 -16.56
N SER A 57 -14.74 19.21 -17.44
CA SER A 57 -15.30 17.88 -17.08
C SER A 57 -14.32 16.74 -17.20
N ASP A 58 -13.11 17.01 -17.70
CA ASP A 58 -12.06 16.00 -17.83
C ASP A 58 -11.57 15.52 -16.45
N MET A 59 -11.19 14.26 -16.38
CA MET A 59 -10.72 13.64 -15.13
C MET A 59 -9.19 13.54 -15.12
N PHE A 60 -8.51 14.62 -14.78
CA PHE A 60 -7.05 14.60 -14.60
C PHE A 60 -6.68 14.37 -13.14
N SER A 61 -5.76 13.42 -12.90
CA SER A 61 -5.20 13.10 -11.58
C SER A 61 -3.72 13.49 -11.45
N ASN A 62 -3.13 14.11 -12.47
CA ASN A 62 -1.73 14.53 -12.48
C ASN A 62 -1.59 15.93 -11.87
N LEU A 63 -0.64 16.13 -10.95
CA LEU A 63 -0.44 17.41 -10.27
C LEU A 63 0.13 18.52 -11.17
N TYR A 64 0.82 18.13 -12.26
CA TYR A 64 1.40 19.12 -13.20
C TYR A 64 0.35 19.83 -14.05
N VAL A 65 -0.87 19.29 -14.13
CA VAL A 65 -1.93 19.82 -14.98
C VAL A 65 -2.27 21.29 -14.65
N PHE A 66 -2.21 21.67 -13.38
CA PHE A 66 -2.51 23.05 -12.96
C PHE A 66 -1.50 24.03 -13.56
N GLU A 67 -0.23 23.72 -13.46
CA GLU A 67 0.83 24.57 -14.02
C GLU A 67 0.82 24.54 -15.57
N ALA A 68 0.56 23.39 -16.18
CA ALA A 68 0.45 23.26 -17.63
C ALA A 68 -0.70 24.08 -18.23
N LEU A 69 -1.78 24.32 -17.47
CA LEU A 69 -2.90 25.16 -17.85
C LEU A 69 -2.73 26.64 -17.43
N GLY A 70 -1.56 27.04 -16.94
CA GLY A 70 -1.26 28.39 -16.53
C GLY A 70 -1.74 28.78 -15.13
N TYR A 71 -2.25 27.84 -14.34
CA TYR A 71 -2.61 28.08 -12.94
C TYR A 71 -1.37 28.05 -12.03
N ASN A 72 -1.48 28.63 -10.84
CA ASN A 72 -0.40 28.60 -9.87
C ASN A 72 -0.12 27.15 -9.41
N LYS A 73 1.16 26.76 -9.39
CA LYS A 73 1.61 25.44 -8.92
C LYS A 73 1.13 25.07 -7.51
N ILE A 74 0.74 26.07 -6.69
CA ILE A 74 0.20 25.84 -5.34
C ILE A 74 -1.03 24.91 -5.36
N TYR A 75 -1.83 24.95 -6.42
CA TYR A 75 -2.99 24.06 -6.57
C TYR A 75 -2.57 22.60 -6.70
N GLY A 76 -1.46 22.32 -7.42
CA GLY A 76 -0.87 20.99 -7.47
C GLY A 76 -0.40 20.50 -6.08
N PHE A 77 0.25 21.38 -5.30
CA PHE A 77 0.66 21.04 -3.93
C PHE A 77 -0.54 20.78 -3.02
N LEU A 78 -1.59 21.62 -3.09
CA LEU A 78 -2.79 21.43 -2.28
C LEU A 78 -3.51 20.12 -2.64
N ALA A 79 -3.62 19.82 -3.94
CA ALA A 79 -4.19 18.56 -4.41
C ALA A 79 -3.38 17.36 -3.90
N GLY A 80 -2.04 17.40 -4.05
CA GLY A 80 -1.16 16.36 -3.55
C GLY A 80 -1.26 16.17 -2.03
N ALA A 81 -1.32 17.27 -1.26
CA ALA A 81 -1.50 17.21 0.19
C ALA A 81 -2.83 16.54 0.59
N LEU A 82 -3.93 16.85 -0.11
CA LEU A 82 -5.22 16.19 0.11
C LEU A 82 -5.16 14.70 -0.22
N CYS A 83 -4.47 14.31 -1.30
CA CYS A 83 -4.24 12.91 -1.65
C CYS A 83 -3.46 12.17 -0.55
N LEU A 84 -2.42 12.81 0.03
CA LEU A 84 -1.66 12.25 1.15
C LEU A 84 -2.52 12.08 2.41
N ILE A 85 -3.40 13.04 2.73
CA ILE A 85 -4.32 12.94 3.86
C ILE A 85 -5.26 11.74 3.70
N VAL A 86 -5.83 11.54 2.50
CA VAL A 86 -6.68 10.38 2.20
C VAL A 86 -5.88 9.08 2.29
N ALA A 87 -4.64 9.07 1.80
CA ALA A 87 -3.77 7.90 1.92
C ALA A 87 -3.46 7.53 3.38
N ILE A 88 -3.14 8.52 4.21
CA ILE A 88 -2.94 8.33 5.66
C ILE A 88 -4.21 7.76 6.30
N ALA A 89 -5.37 8.29 5.94
CA ALA A 89 -6.64 7.77 6.44
C ALA A 89 -6.84 6.30 6.05
N TYR A 90 -6.61 5.94 4.79
CA TYR A 90 -6.81 4.58 4.29
C TYR A 90 -5.79 3.58 4.82
N PHE A 91 -4.50 3.90 4.78
CA PHE A 91 -3.43 2.96 5.09
C PHE A 91 -2.99 2.94 6.56
N ILE A 92 -3.31 4.00 7.32
CA ILE A 92 -2.89 4.12 8.73
C ILE A 92 -4.09 4.18 9.65
N VAL A 93 -5.04 5.10 9.44
CA VAL A 93 -6.15 5.30 10.39
C VAL A 93 -7.13 4.11 10.36
N ILE A 94 -7.46 3.57 9.18
CA ILE A 94 -8.34 2.40 9.07
C ILE A 94 -7.74 1.18 9.78
N PRO A 95 -6.46 0.79 9.54
CA PRO A 95 -5.84 -0.32 10.25
C PRO A 95 -5.63 -0.10 11.75
N LEU A 96 -5.61 1.16 12.21
CA LEU A 96 -5.50 1.44 13.66
C LEU A 96 -6.84 1.39 14.37
N LYS A 97 -7.90 1.95 13.76
CA LYS A 97 -9.14 2.23 14.47
C LYS A 97 -10.30 1.33 14.05
N LYS A 98 -10.42 0.98 12.77
CA LYS A 98 -11.60 0.30 12.24
C LYS A 98 -11.40 -1.20 12.07
N PHE A 99 -10.27 -1.59 11.49
CA PHE A 99 -9.92 -2.99 11.25
C PHE A 99 -8.49 -3.25 11.72
N PRO A 100 -8.26 -3.59 12.98
CA PRO A 100 -6.94 -3.67 13.58
C PRO A 100 -5.94 -4.46 12.70
N GLY A 101 -4.87 -3.78 12.27
CA GLY A 101 -3.85 -4.36 11.39
C GLY A 101 -4.29 -4.67 9.96
N GLN A 102 -5.46 -4.19 9.51
CA GLN A 102 -6.00 -4.51 8.19
C GLN A 102 -6.45 -3.26 7.42
N THR A 103 -6.02 -3.13 6.17
CA THR A 103 -6.67 -2.30 5.16
C THR A 103 -7.92 -3.01 4.64
N LEU A 104 -8.72 -2.36 3.78
CA LEU A 104 -9.88 -3.02 3.19
C LEU A 104 -9.49 -4.24 2.34
N GLY A 105 -8.42 -4.13 1.51
CA GLY A 105 -7.93 -5.26 0.73
C GLY A 105 -7.45 -6.41 1.61
N LYS A 106 -6.74 -6.11 2.69
CA LYS A 106 -6.29 -7.13 3.64
C LYS A 106 -7.44 -7.80 4.38
N LYS A 107 -8.49 -7.04 4.70
CA LYS A 107 -9.70 -7.61 5.32
C LYS A 107 -10.41 -8.58 4.37
N ILE A 108 -10.58 -8.20 3.10
CA ILE A 108 -11.21 -9.05 2.07
C ILE A 108 -10.37 -10.30 1.83
N ALA A 109 -9.05 -10.16 1.74
CA ALA A 109 -8.14 -11.28 1.55
C ALA A 109 -7.88 -12.13 2.80
N LYS A 110 -8.50 -11.78 3.94
CA LYS A 110 -8.35 -12.48 5.24
C LYS A 110 -6.91 -12.56 5.73
N VAL A 111 -6.16 -11.48 5.54
CA VAL A 111 -4.79 -11.33 6.04
C VAL A 111 -4.69 -10.11 6.95
N GLN A 112 -3.72 -10.12 7.86
CA GLN A 112 -3.54 -9.08 8.86
C GLN A 112 -2.05 -8.74 9.04
N ILE A 113 -1.76 -7.47 9.26
CA ILE A 113 -0.43 -7.01 9.66
C ILE A 113 -0.28 -7.25 11.16
N ARG A 114 0.82 -7.88 11.56
CA ARG A 114 1.24 -8.00 12.97
C ARG A 114 2.71 -7.63 13.10
N THR A 115 3.13 -7.26 14.30
CA THR A 115 4.56 -7.11 14.63
C THR A 115 5.23 -8.48 14.65
N TRP A 116 6.57 -8.52 14.67
CA TRP A 116 7.28 -9.80 14.81
C TRP A 116 6.90 -10.55 16.08
N ASP A 117 6.61 -9.82 17.18
CA ASP A 117 6.14 -10.37 18.46
C ASP A 117 4.66 -10.77 18.45
N ASN A 118 4.04 -10.80 17.26
CA ASN A 118 2.65 -11.18 17.02
C ASN A 118 1.59 -10.25 17.63
N ASN A 119 1.97 -9.05 18.06
CA ASN A 119 1.04 -8.03 18.52
C ASN A 119 0.40 -7.27 17.35
N LEU A 120 -0.71 -6.57 17.60
CA LEU A 120 -1.27 -5.63 16.63
C LEU A 120 -0.31 -4.46 16.41
N PRO A 121 -0.18 -3.97 15.14
CA PRO A 121 0.73 -2.88 14.85
C PRO A 121 0.23 -1.57 15.46
N GLY A 122 1.14 -0.82 16.07
CA GLY A 122 0.88 0.52 16.54
C GLY A 122 1.03 1.58 15.43
N THR A 123 0.77 2.84 15.78
CA THR A 123 0.91 3.98 14.85
C THR A 123 2.30 4.06 14.26
N LYS A 124 3.34 3.89 15.09
CA LYS A 124 4.74 3.92 14.66
C LYS A 124 5.05 2.84 13.63
N ASP A 125 4.60 1.61 13.88
CA ASP A 125 4.88 0.47 12.99
C ASP A 125 4.25 0.69 11.62
N LEU A 126 3.00 1.19 11.57
CA LEU A 126 2.30 1.48 10.33
C LEU A 126 2.89 2.69 9.59
N LEU A 127 3.31 3.75 10.31
CA LEU A 127 3.97 4.90 9.71
C LEU A 127 5.31 4.50 9.05
N ILE A 128 6.14 3.73 9.74
CA ILE A 128 7.40 3.24 9.18
C ILE A 128 7.10 2.33 7.98
N ARG A 129 6.20 1.36 8.14
CA ARG A 129 5.83 0.42 7.10
C ARG A 129 5.38 1.10 5.81
N TYR A 130 4.37 1.95 5.91
CA TYR A 130 3.81 2.62 4.74
C TYR A 130 4.68 3.77 4.24
N GLY A 131 5.42 4.45 5.11
CA GLY A 131 6.42 5.43 4.72
C GLY A 131 7.52 4.83 3.85
N VAL A 132 8.09 3.71 4.27
CA VAL A 132 9.07 2.96 3.46
C VAL A 132 8.45 2.48 2.15
N ASN A 133 7.24 1.95 2.21
CA ASN A 133 6.53 1.46 1.04
C ASN A 133 6.28 2.57 0.00
N PHE A 134 5.78 3.73 0.42
CA PHE A 134 5.48 4.85 -0.46
C PHE A 134 6.73 5.50 -1.05
N VAL A 135 7.87 5.45 -0.35
CA VAL A 135 9.11 6.03 -0.84
C VAL A 135 9.92 5.04 -1.69
N LEU A 136 10.10 3.81 -1.25
CA LEU A 136 10.98 2.84 -1.90
C LEU A 136 10.27 1.92 -2.90
N GLU A 137 9.01 1.56 -2.67
CA GLU A 137 8.28 0.64 -3.53
C GLU A 137 7.28 1.41 -4.40
N THR A 138 7.76 2.45 -5.07
CA THR A 138 6.97 3.49 -5.75
C THR A 138 5.96 2.99 -6.78
N PRO A 139 6.22 1.97 -7.63
CA PRO A 139 5.24 1.52 -8.62
C PRO A 139 4.02 0.83 -8.01
N MET A 140 4.12 0.47 -6.72
CA MET A 140 3.09 -0.29 -6.05
C MET A 140 1.91 0.56 -5.56
N TYR A 141 2.08 1.89 -5.44
CA TYR A 141 1.02 2.76 -4.94
C TYR A 141 0.97 4.08 -5.68
N ILE A 142 -0.24 4.48 -6.10
CA ILE A 142 -0.49 5.77 -6.76
C ILE A 142 -0.05 6.94 -5.88
N ILE A 143 -0.10 6.78 -4.56
CA ILE A 143 0.35 7.81 -3.62
C ILE A 143 1.84 8.14 -3.75
N SER A 144 2.67 7.17 -4.13
CA SER A 144 4.09 7.39 -4.39
C SER A 144 4.30 8.37 -5.54
N THR A 145 3.48 8.25 -6.58
CA THR A 145 3.46 9.17 -7.72
C THR A 145 3.19 10.61 -7.26
N TYR A 146 2.19 10.84 -6.41
CA TYR A 146 1.90 12.18 -5.88
C TYR A 146 3.05 12.75 -5.06
N LEU A 147 3.71 11.94 -4.23
CA LEU A 147 4.91 12.38 -3.49
C LEU A 147 6.03 12.81 -4.45
N MET A 148 6.31 12.02 -5.47
CA MET A 148 7.37 12.33 -6.44
C MET A 148 7.00 13.52 -7.33
N GLN A 149 5.74 13.68 -7.71
CA GLN A 149 5.24 14.85 -8.43
C GLN A 149 5.37 16.13 -7.59
N MET A 150 5.02 16.09 -6.31
CA MET A 150 5.20 17.23 -5.41
C MET A 150 6.67 17.62 -5.29
N LEU A 151 7.57 16.64 -5.15
CA LEU A 151 9.02 16.88 -5.15
C LEU A 151 9.50 17.48 -6.47
N THR A 152 9.04 16.96 -7.60
CA THR A 152 9.36 17.50 -8.94
C THR A 152 8.91 18.95 -9.08
N LEU A 153 7.69 19.28 -8.65
CA LEU A 153 7.17 20.66 -8.66
C LEU A 153 7.98 21.59 -7.75
N MET A 154 8.55 21.07 -6.66
CA MET A 154 9.36 21.83 -5.71
C MET A 154 10.77 22.10 -6.25
N ILE A 155 11.46 21.04 -6.69
CA ILE A 155 12.89 21.07 -7.05
C ILE A 155 13.10 21.45 -8.52
N ARG A 156 12.06 21.36 -9.35
CA ARG A 156 12.13 21.57 -10.83
C ARG A 156 13.02 20.55 -11.55
N PHE A 157 13.24 19.41 -10.95
CA PHE A 157 13.94 18.27 -11.53
C PHE A 157 12.99 17.08 -11.64
N GLN A 158 13.07 16.28 -12.69
CA GLN A 158 12.20 15.13 -12.97
C GLN A 158 12.44 13.96 -11.99
N VAL A 159 12.14 14.18 -10.69
CA VAL A 159 12.34 13.19 -9.63
C VAL A 159 11.50 11.95 -9.89
N GLU A 160 10.25 12.13 -10.33
CA GLU A 160 9.32 11.03 -10.60
C GLU A 160 9.90 10.00 -11.57
N SER A 161 10.45 10.46 -12.70
CA SER A 161 11.00 9.57 -13.72
C SER A 161 12.18 8.75 -13.21
N VAL A 162 13.13 9.39 -12.52
CA VAL A 162 14.31 8.71 -11.97
C VAL A 162 13.90 7.74 -10.87
N TRP A 163 13.04 8.19 -9.95
CA TRP A 163 12.63 7.40 -8.80
C TRP A 163 11.79 6.19 -9.17
N THR A 164 11.05 6.24 -10.26
CA THR A 164 10.27 5.11 -10.77
C THR A 164 11.16 3.90 -11.05
N PHE A 165 12.34 4.08 -11.68
CA PHE A 165 13.28 2.97 -11.93
C PHE A 165 13.83 2.38 -10.63
N VAL A 166 14.19 3.23 -9.67
CA VAL A 166 14.64 2.79 -8.33
C VAL A 166 13.51 2.00 -7.64
N GLY A 167 12.30 2.52 -7.69
CA GLY A 167 11.13 1.88 -7.10
C GLY A 167 10.79 0.54 -7.72
N ILE A 168 10.91 0.39 -9.04
CA ILE A 168 10.73 -0.90 -9.73
C ILE A 168 11.76 -1.91 -9.21
N ALA A 169 13.03 -1.53 -9.13
CA ALA A 169 14.09 -2.41 -8.63
C ALA A 169 13.82 -2.83 -7.18
N CYS A 170 13.49 -1.88 -6.29
CA CYS A 170 13.15 -2.16 -4.89
C CYS A 170 11.92 -3.08 -4.77
N THR A 171 10.89 -2.86 -5.61
CA THR A 171 9.69 -3.69 -5.64
C THR A 171 9.99 -5.12 -6.05
N LEU A 172 10.81 -5.33 -7.09
CA LEU A 172 11.22 -6.67 -7.52
C LEU A 172 12.03 -7.38 -6.44
N ILE A 173 12.96 -6.69 -5.79
CA ILE A 173 13.72 -7.23 -4.65
C ILE A 173 12.76 -7.59 -3.50
N SER A 174 11.82 -6.71 -3.17
CA SER A 174 10.82 -6.93 -2.12
C SER A 174 9.96 -8.16 -2.41
N ALA A 175 9.50 -8.31 -3.65
CA ALA A 175 8.72 -9.48 -4.09
C ALA A 175 9.56 -10.77 -4.00
N ALA A 176 10.82 -10.74 -4.45
CA ALA A 176 11.74 -11.87 -4.34
C ALA A 176 11.97 -12.25 -2.87
N MET A 177 12.14 -11.28 -1.96
CA MET A 177 12.28 -11.53 -0.53
C MET A 177 11.04 -12.23 0.05
N VAL A 178 9.84 -11.86 -0.34
CA VAL A 178 8.59 -12.53 0.10
C VAL A 178 8.54 -13.98 -0.38
N ILE A 179 9.03 -14.28 -1.59
CA ILE A 179 8.93 -15.61 -2.20
C ILE A 179 10.05 -16.53 -1.69
N TYR A 180 11.29 -16.05 -1.69
CA TYR A 180 12.48 -16.88 -1.53
C TYR A 180 13.07 -16.87 -0.12
N THR A 181 12.80 -15.84 0.72
CA THR A 181 13.39 -15.82 2.07
C THR A 181 12.59 -16.65 3.06
N LYS A 182 13.27 -17.17 4.08
CA LYS A 182 12.61 -17.95 5.16
C LYS A 182 11.58 -17.14 5.94
N LYS A 183 11.81 -15.83 6.09
CA LYS A 183 10.91 -14.91 6.83
C LYS A 183 9.71 -14.45 6.02
N HIS A 184 9.72 -14.64 4.69
CA HIS A 184 8.66 -14.17 3.79
C HIS A 184 8.25 -12.70 4.02
N CYS A 185 9.22 -11.83 4.28
CA CYS A 185 9.02 -10.41 4.57
C CYS A 185 9.44 -9.56 3.37
N ALA A 186 8.64 -8.57 3.01
CA ALA A 186 9.00 -7.52 2.06
C ALA A 186 10.00 -6.54 2.71
N ILE A 187 10.61 -5.64 1.95
CA ILE A 187 11.54 -4.63 2.48
C ILE A 187 10.87 -3.81 3.58
N HIS A 188 9.67 -3.28 3.30
CA HIS A 188 8.90 -2.50 4.28
C HIS A 188 8.49 -3.31 5.52
N ASP A 189 8.22 -4.62 5.37
CA ASP A 189 7.95 -5.53 6.49
C ASP A 189 9.17 -5.64 7.41
N CYS A 190 10.35 -5.84 6.82
CA CYS A 190 11.59 -6.00 7.57
C CYS A 190 11.98 -4.74 8.34
N ILE A 191 11.89 -3.57 7.70
CA ILE A 191 12.25 -2.27 8.32
C ILE A 191 11.27 -1.91 9.44
N ALA A 192 9.97 -2.12 9.22
CA ALA A 192 8.94 -1.86 10.23
C ALA A 192 8.81 -2.95 11.29
N LYS A 193 9.60 -4.03 11.22
CA LYS A 193 9.51 -5.21 12.10
C LYS A 193 8.09 -5.79 12.16
N THR A 194 7.45 -5.88 11.00
CA THR A 194 6.09 -6.40 10.82
C THR A 194 6.08 -7.64 9.94
N LYS A 195 4.99 -8.37 9.96
CA LYS A 195 4.73 -9.54 9.12
C LYS A 195 3.25 -9.55 8.71
N VAL A 196 2.93 -10.25 7.63
CA VAL A 196 1.54 -10.47 7.21
C VAL A 196 1.17 -11.91 7.52
N VAL A 197 0.10 -12.08 8.30
CA VAL A 197 -0.39 -13.37 8.77
C VAL A 197 -1.79 -13.65 8.24
N GLU A 198 -2.17 -14.92 8.19
CA GLU A 198 -3.53 -15.33 7.87
C GLU A 198 -4.45 -15.17 9.08
N VAL A 199 -5.63 -14.58 8.91
CA VAL A 199 -6.65 -14.49 9.96
C VAL A 199 -7.45 -15.76 9.99
N LYS A 200 -7.44 -16.49 11.11
CA LYS A 200 -8.29 -17.65 11.31
C LYS A 200 -9.73 -17.20 11.54
N ALA A 201 -10.71 -17.95 11.02
CA ALA A 201 -12.14 -17.62 11.07
C ALA A 201 -12.72 -17.45 12.49
N ASN A 202 -12.00 -17.87 13.53
CA ASN A 202 -12.46 -17.84 14.92
C ASN A 202 -12.10 -16.54 15.69
N GLU A 203 -11.36 -15.61 15.08
CA GLU A 203 -10.95 -14.35 15.75
C GLU A 203 -11.83 -13.14 15.34
N THR A 204 -12.90 -13.34 14.58
CA THR A 204 -13.77 -12.25 14.10
C THR A 204 -14.99 -11.95 14.98
N THR A 205 -15.09 -12.56 16.15
CA THR A 205 -16.19 -12.30 17.10
C THR A 205 -15.62 -11.81 18.44
N ASN A 206 -15.29 -10.53 18.50
CA ASN A 206 -15.38 -9.70 19.72
C ASN A 206 -15.39 -8.23 19.33
#